data_741abb0fabfb70562d1a02a32d54a906
#
_entry.id   741abb0fabfb70562d1a02a32d54a906
#
_cell.length_a   1.000
_cell.length_b   1.000
_cell.length_c   1.000
_cell.angle_alpha   90.00
_cell.angle_beta   90.00
_cell.angle_gamma   90.00
#
_symmetry.space_group_name_H-M   'P 1'
#
loop_
_entity.id
_entity.type
_entity.pdbx_description
1 polymer ?
#
loop_
_entity_poly.entity_id
_entity_poly.type
_entity_poly.pdbx_seq_one_letter_code
_entity_poly.pdbx_strand_id
1 'polypeptide(L)'
;MSFDPNREDYQRLGLRFARSLDGGDPSGAAKAFASFGRRFSQDRDSLPQTDADRAFHLVARATMVIDYQLPFAESDACAAELIQRGHTLLDEALALDPNCHDAVRMQHAATIAGFDAFFHYLEQAEKDVRRSCAAARDAALAKDEGERSLLEAELAMRPYLRWLATMADKALICGRNRQCLDICRRALEADPNDAADVRFSAALAYAKLEDAAGLDALAKRSATLGVPRRHEGPDAWQLIARMSLAHSRCDKDDALRQLRALLAAYPHAAATLVSQRELPDGVFCRLAVPPYSEDELIVATSEATVLFQEGRDSHGRGALGSWVAAQAQRLDPRDVAELRADGGDR
;
A
#
# COMPACT_ATOMS: atom_id res chain seq x y z
N MET A 1 -8.27 0.70 -3.45
CA MET A 1 -7.48 0.16 -4.60
C MET A 1 -6.03 0.31 -4.26
N SER A 2 -5.30 -0.80 -4.09
CA SER A 2 -3.86 -0.74 -3.83
C SER A 2 -3.16 0.11 -4.89
N PHE A 3 -2.13 0.83 -4.51
CA PHE A 3 -1.40 1.69 -5.43
C PHE A 3 -0.74 0.84 -6.53
N ASP A 4 -1.15 1.10 -7.77
CA ASP A 4 -0.54 0.53 -8.97
C ASP A 4 0.10 1.69 -9.76
N PRO A 5 1.42 1.87 -9.63
CA PRO A 5 2.12 3.00 -10.24
C PRO A 5 2.07 2.98 -11.76
N ASN A 6 2.11 1.79 -12.39
CA ASN A 6 2.06 1.68 -13.85
C ASN A 6 0.67 2.06 -14.39
N ARG A 7 -0.39 1.66 -13.69
CA ARG A 7 -1.75 2.05 -14.04
C ARG A 7 -1.97 3.55 -13.90
N GLU A 8 -1.43 4.16 -12.85
CA GLU A 8 -1.55 5.61 -12.68
C GLU A 8 -0.77 6.37 -13.75
N ASP A 9 0.45 5.94 -14.10
CA ASP A 9 1.23 6.53 -15.20
C ASP A 9 0.47 6.43 -16.53
N TYR A 10 -0.13 5.27 -16.81
CA TYR A 10 -1.00 5.08 -17.98
C TYR A 10 -2.20 6.04 -17.98
N GLN A 11 -2.85 6.25 -16.85
CA GLN A 11 -4.00 7.16 -16.73
C GLN A 11 -3.59 8.61 -16.94
N ARG A 12 -2.46 9.05 -16.38
CA ARG A 12 -1.92 10.40 -16.54
C ARG A 12 -1.63 10.71 -18.01
N LEU A 13 -0.89 9.85 -18.69
CA LEU A 13 -0.59 10.03 -20.11
C LEU A 13 -1.82 9.86 -21.00
N GLY A 14 -2.74 8.94 -20.66
CA GLY A 14 -3.99 8.76 -21.39
C GLY A 14 -4.85 10.02 -21.42
N LEU A 15 -4.96 10.74 -20.31
CA LEU A 15 -5.64 12.03 -20.23
C LEU A 15 -4.99 13.08 -21.15
N ARG A 16 -3.67 13.19 -21.12
CA ARG A 16 -2.95 14.14 -21.97
C ARG A 16 -3.07 13.78 -23.44
N PHE A 17 -2.93 12.51 -23.76
CA PHE A 17 -3.09 12.02 -25.12
C PHE A 17 -4.51 12.29 -25.66
N ALA A 18 -5.56 12.01 -24.86
CA ALA A 18 -6.94 12.31 -25.23
C ALA A 18 -7.12 13.80 -25.55
N ARG A 19 -6.58 14.70 -24.72
CA ARG A 19 -6.64 16.14 -24.96
C ARG A 19 -5.88 16.58 -26.22
N SER A 20 -4.80 15.91 -26.56
CA SER A 20 -4.05 16.21 -27.80
C SER A 20 -4.82 15.86 -29.08
N LEU A 21 -5.89 15.08 -28.96
CA LEU A 21 -6.77 14.68 -30.07
C LEU A 21 -8.02 15.58 -30.18
N ASP A 22 -8.26 16.46 -29.21
CA ASP A 22 -9.42 17.35 -29.22
C ASP A 22 -9.36 18.30 -30.44
N GLY A 23 -10.50 18.44 -31.14
CA GLY A 23 -10.60 19.22 -32.36
C GLY A 23 -10.19 18.50 -33.65
N GLY A 24 -9.74 17.25 -33.58
CA GLY A 24 -9.45 16.40 -34.72
C GLY A 24 -10.68 15.68 -35.30
N ASP A 25 -10.49 15.00 -36.45
CA ASP A 25 -11.49 14.11 -37.00
C ASP A 25 -11.79 12.92 -36.03
N PRO A 26 -13.08 12.67 -35.69
CA PRO A 26 -13.43 11.60 -34.75
C PRO A 26 -12.91 10.20 -35.12
N SER A 27 -12.89 9.87 -36.42
CA SER A 27 -12.36 8.60 -36.92
C SER A 27 -10.85 8.49 -36.76
N GLY A 28 -10.13 9.57 -37.01
CA GLY A 28 -8.69 9.69 -36.77
C GLY A 28 -8.34 9.61 -35.27
N ALA A 29 -9.11 10.30 -34.43
CA ALA A 29 -8.95 10.27 -32.98
C ALA A 29 -9.14 8.86 -32.42
N ALA A 30 -10.17 8.11 -32.86
CA ALA A 30 -10.40 6.72 -32.43
C ALA A 30 -9.24 5.79 -32.81
N LYS A 31 -8.70 5.92 -34.04
CA LYS A 31 -7.52 5.14 -34.49
C LYS A 31 -6.27 5.51 -33.71
N ALA A 32 -6.05 6.79 -33.45
CA ALA A 32 -4.91 7.26 -32.65
C ALA A 32 -4.99 6.69 -31.22
N PHE A 33 -6.15 6.76 -30.58
CA PHE A 33 -6.36 6.23 -29.24
C PHE A 33 -6.19 4.70 -29.17
N ALA A 34 -6.61 3.96 -30.21
CA ALA A 34 -6.36 2.51 -30.32
C ALA A 34 -4.86 2.16 -30.36
N SER A 35 -4.00 3.09 -30.82
CA SER A 35 -2.54 2.90 -30.81
C SER A 35 -1.85 3.31 -29.50
N PHE A 36 -2.55 4.02 -28.62
CA PHE A 36 -1.99 4.59 -27.38
C PHE A 36 -1.33 3.54 -26.49
N GLY A 37 -2.02 2.41 -26.22
CA GLY A 37 -1.46 1.36 -25.36
C GLY A 37 -0.14 0.78 -25.88
N ARG A 38 -0.02 0.60 -27.21
CA ARG A 38 1.23 0.15 -27.84
C ARG A 38 2.32 1.22 -27.74
N ARG A 39 2.01 2.49 -28.01
CA ARG A 39 2.98 3.59 -27.86
C ARG A 39 3.42 3.74 -26.42
N PHE A 40 2.51 3.64 -25.46
CA PHE A 40 2.85 3.67 -24.03
C PHE A 40 3.87 2.60 -23.65
N SER A 41 3.73 1.38 -24.18
CA SER A 41 4.63 0.25 -23.86
C SER A 41 5.95 0.26 -24.62
N GLN A 42 5.97 0.79 -25.86
CA GLN A 42 7.12 0.64 -26.77
C GLN A 42 7.87 1.96 -27.01
N ASP A 43 7.20 3.09 -26.95
CA ASP A 43 7.72 4.40 -27.30
C ASP A 43 7.01 5.50 -26.49
N ARG A 44 7.11 5.37 -25.16
CA ARG A 44 6.43 6.25 -24.20
C ARG A 44 6.80 7.73 -24.41
N ASP A 45 8.07 7.98 -24.77
CA ASP A 45 8.60 9.35 -24.93
C ASP A 45 8.01 10.08 -26.14
N SER A 46 7.40 9.37 -27.10
CA SER A 46 6.65 9.96 -28.20
C SER A 46 5.27 10.48 -27.79
N LEU A 47 4.79 10.15 -26.61
CA LEU A 47 3.49 10.60 -26.09
C LEU A 47 3.61 12.02 -25.51
N PRO A 48 2.54 12.84 -25.62
CA PRO A 48 2.48 14.13 -24.95
C PRO A 48 2.63 13.98 -23.44
N GLN A 49 3.61 14.65 -22.85
CA GLN A 49 3.91 14.58 -21.43
C GLN A 49 4.59 15.86 -20.94
N THR A 50 4.39 16.19 -19.67
CA THR A 50 5.08 17.26 -18.97
C THR A 50 6.24 16.69 -18.13
N ASP A 51 7.06 17.58 -17.57
CA ASP A 51 8.10 17.16 -16.63
C ASP A 51 7.50 16.52 -15.36
N ALA A 52 6.33 16.95 -14.90
CA ALA A 52 5.60 16.29 -13.82
C ALA A 52 5.15 14.85 -14.18
N ASP A 53 4.74 14.60 -15.43
CA ASP A 53 4.42 13.23 -15.88
C ASP A 53 5.67 12.35 -16.00
N ARG A 54 6.79 12.93 -16.44
CA ARG A 54 8.09 12.23 -16.47
C ARG A 54 8.59 11.92 -15.07
N ALA A 55 8.48 12.89 -14.14
CA ALA A 55 8.83 12.69 -12.73
C ALA A 55 8.00 11.56 -12.11
N PHE A 56 6.67 11.54 -12.35
CA PHE A 56 5.84 10.46 -11.85
C PHE A 56 6.19 9.09 -12.46
N HIS A 57 6.55 9.04 -13.76
CA HIS A 57 7.05 7.81 -14.36
C HIS A 57 8.30 7.27 -13.66
N LEU A 58 9.23 8.14 -13.30
CA LEU A 58 10.43 7.74 -12.54
C LEU A 58 10.07 7.25 -11.13
N VAL A 59 9.09 7.87 -10.48
CA VAL A 59 8.50 7.36 -9.22
C VAL A 59 7.90 5.97 -9.41
N ALA A 60 7.15 5.74 -10.48
CA ALA A 60 6.59 4.42 -10.77
C ALA A 60 7.69 3.36 -10.96
N ARG A 61 8.77 3.70 -11.63
CA ARG A 61 9.95 2.82 -11.78
C ARG A 61 10.68 2.60 -10.46
N ALA A 62 10.85 3.64 -9.65
CA ALA A 62 11.44 3.52 -8.32
C ALA A 62 10.63 2.58 -7.42
N THR A 63 9.30 2.68 -7.45
CA THR A 63 8.39 1.76 -6.76
C THR A 63 8.62 0.31 -7.19
N MET A 64 8.71 0.05 -8.50
CA MET A 64 8.98 -1.31 -9.00
C MET A 64 10.32 -1.86 -8.52
N VAL A 65 11.33 -1.01 -8.41
CA VAL A 65 12.65 -1.42 -7.91
C VAL A 65 12.65 -1.66 -6.40
N ILE A 66 12.10 -0.70 -5.63
CA ILE A 66 12.18 -0.71 -4.17
C ILE A 66 11.15 -1.65 -3.55
N ASP A 67 9.88 -1.59 -4.01
CA ASP A 67 8.80 -2.32 -3.35
C ASP A 67 8.60 -3.73 -3.91
N TYR A 68 8.94 -3.96 -5.20
CA TYR A 68 8.69 -5.25 -5.85
C TYR A 68 9.95 -6.09 -6.09
N GLN A 69 11.13 -5.48 -6.29
CA GLN A 69 12.37 -6.22 -6.57
C GLN A 69 13.26 -6.36 -5.33
N LEU A 70 13.46 -5.29 -4.56
CA LEU A 70 14.34 -5.28 -3.39
C LEU A 70 13.98 -6.35 -2.33
N PRO A 71 12.68 -6.62 -2.00
CA PRO A 71 12.33 -7.66 -1.03
C PRO A 71 12.76 -9.08 -1.43
N PHE A 72 13.04 -9.30 -2.71
CA PHE A 72 13.42 -10.59 -3.27
C PHE A 72 14.88 -10.59 -3.79
N ALA A 73 15.70 -9.64 -3.34
CA ALA A 73 17.12 -9.59 -3.72
C ALA A 73 17.83 -10.84 -3.22
N GLU A 74 18.57 -11.49 -4.13
CA GLU A 74 19.26 -12.76 -3.86
C GLU A 74 20.51 -12.61 -2.98
N SER A 75 21.03 -11.38 -2.85
CA SER A 75 22.22 -11.07 -2.06
C SER A 75 22.24 -9.62 -1.61
N ASP A 76 23.05 -9.32 -0.59
CA ASP A 76 23.26 -7.95 -0.11
C ASP A 76 23.82 -7.03 -1.21
N ALA A 77 24.65 -7.56 -2.10
CA ALA A 77 25.17 -6.80 -3.24
C ALA A 77 24.05 -6.42 -4.22
N CYS A 78 23.16 -7.37 -4.57
CA CYS A 78 21.99 -7.10 -5.40
C CYS A 78 21.05 -6.11 -4.71
N ALA A 79 20.82 -6.26 -3.40
CA ALA A 79 20.00 -5.32 -2.63
C ALA A 79 20.59 -3.89 -2.68
N ALA A 80 21.90 -3.75 -2.51
CA ALA A 80 22.58 -2.45 -2.58
C ALA A 80 22.45 -1.79 -3.96
N GLU A 81 22.57 -2.56 -5.05
CA GLU A 81 22.36 -2.06 -6.42
C GLU A 81 20.92 -1.58 -6.65
N LEU A 82 19.93 -2.34 -6.16
CA LEU A 82 18.52 -1.96 -6.27
C LEU A 82 18.22 -0.67 -5.47
N ILE A 83 18.76 -0.55 -4.26
CA ILE A 83 18.65 0.68 -3.45
C ILE A 83 19.25 1.87 -4.21
N GLN A 84 20.49 1.73 -4.70
CA GLN A 84 21.15 2.80 -5.44
C GLN A 84 20.38 3.20 -6.69
N ARG A 85 19.84 2.23 -7.43
CA ARG A 85 19.00 2.48 -8.60
C ARG A 85 17.71 3.20 -8.23
N GLY A 86 17.06 2.81 -7.14
CA GLY A 86 15.88 3.48 -6.62
C GLY A 86 16.15 4.95 -6.29
N HIS A 87 17.22 5.23 -5.56
CA HIS A 87 17.64 6.59 -5.23
C HIS A 87 17.92 7.44 -6.48
N THR A 88 18.65 6.90 -7.46
CA THR A 88 18.92 7.62 -8.72
C THR A 88 17.62 8.01 -9.43
N LEU A 89 16.64 7.10 -9.51
CA LEU A 89 15.34 7.39 -10.12
C LEU A 89 14.57 8.51 -9.38
N LEU A 90 14.65 8.53 -8.04
CA LEU A 90 14.01 9.57 -7.23
C LEU A 90 14.70 10.92 -7.39
N ASP A 91 16.03 10.96 -7.45
CA ASP A 91 16.81 12.18 -7.68
C ASP A 91 16.49 12.79 -9.07
N GLU A 92 16.42 11.94 -10.11
CA GLU A 92 16.01 12.35 -11.45
C GLU A 92 14.55 12.87 -11.46
N ALA A 93 13.64 12.24 -10.73
CA ALA A 93 12.26 12.70 -10.61
C ALA A 93 12.17 14.09 -9.97
N LEU A 94 12.92 14.32 -8.89
CA LEU A 94 12.97 15.63 -8.22
C LEU A 94 13.67 16.71 -9.03
N ALA A 95 14.62 16.34 -9.90
CA ALA A 95 15.23 17.26 -10.84
C ALA A 95 14.23 17.75 -11.91
N LEU A 96 13.28 16.90 -12.32
CA LEU A 96 12.21 17.25 -13.25
C LEU A 96 11.06 18.01 -12.59
N ASP A 97 10.64 17.57 -11.41
CA ASP A 97 9.58 18.20 -10.63
C ASP A 97 9.91 18.19 -9.13
N PRO A 98 10.46 19.30 -8.60
CA PRO A 98 10.76 19.42 -7.16
C PRO A 98 9.53 19.30 -6.25
N ASN A 99 8.31 19.44 -6.79
CA ASN A 99 7.05 19.31 -6.07
C ASN A 99 6.41 17.91 -6.24
N CYS A 100 7.13 16.95 -6.82
CA CYS A 100 6.68 15.56 -6.88
C CYS A 100 6.63 14.96 -5.47
N HIS A 101 5.50 15.12 -4.78
CA HIS A 101 5.33 14.74 -3.37
C HIS A 101 5.60 13.25 -3.10
N ASP A 102 5.36 12.38 -4.07
CA ASP A 102 5.70 10.96 -3.94
C ASP A 102 7.21 10.75 -3.91
N ALA A 103 7.96 11.39 -4.83
CA ALA A 103 9.42 11.31 -4.82
C ALA A 103 10.02 11.90 -3.53
N VAL A 104 9.51 13.06 -3.09
CA VAL A 104 9.93 13.69 -1.82
C VAL A 104 9.71 12.73 -0.65
N ARG A 105 8.53 12.14 -0.54
CA ARG A 105 8.20 11.20 0.54
C ARG A 105 9.11 9.98 0.52
N MET A 106 9.32 9.38 -0.67
CA MET A 106 10.17 8.20 -0.85
C MET A 106 11.63 8.47 -0.48
N GLN A 107 12.19 9.60 -0.93
CA GLN A 107 13.55 9.98 -0.62
C GLN A 107 13.74 10.20 0.89
N HIS A 108 12.78 10.85 1.56
CA HIS A 108 12.86 11.08 3.01
C HIS A 108 12.66 9.79 3.81
N ALA A 109 11.84 8.85 3.34
CA ALA A 109 11.74 7.53 3.95
C ALA A 109 13.08 6.77 3.97
N ALA A 110 13.89 6.94 2.93
CA ALA A 110 15.21 6.31 2.82
C ALA A 110 16.32 7.05 3.61
N THR A 111 16.14 8.34 3.89
CA THR A 111 17.20 9.19 4.48
C THR A 111 16.97 9.52 5.95
N ILE A 112 15.74 9.56 6.43
CA ILE A 112 15.43 9.84 7.83
C ILE A 112 15.51 8.55 8.64
N ALA A 113 16.48 8.48 9.54
CA ALA A 113 16.64 7.33 10.42
C ALA A 113 15.54 7.31 11.49
N GLY A 114 14.82 6.18 11.56
CA GLY A 114 13.82 5.91 12.59
C GLY A 114 12.40 6.36 12.23
N PHE A 115 11.45 5.50 12.57
CA PHE A 115 10.03 5.68 12.22
C PHE A 115 9.40 6.90 12.86
N ASP A 116 9.77 7.23 14.10
CA ASP A 116 9.22 8.37 14.83
C ASP A 116 9.68 9.70 14.21
N ALA A 117 10.94 9.82 13.84
CA ALA A 117 11.48 11.00 13.17
C ALA A 117 10.83 11.18 11.78
N PHE A 118 10.66 10.09 11.03
CA PHE A 118 9.99 10.14 9.75
C PHE A 118 8.49 10.48 9.88
N PHE A 119 7.82 9.93 10.89
CA PHE A 119 6.44 10.32 11.20
C PHE A 119 6.30 11.83 11.47
N HIS A 120 7.18 12.40 12.29
CA HIS A 120 7.17 13.84 12.56
C HIS A 120 7.45 14.68 11.31
N TYR A 121 8.36 14.25 10.45
CA TYR A 121 8.58 14.89 9.16
C TYR A 121 7.30 14.93 8.33
N LEU A 122 6.63 13.78 8.19
CA LEU A 122 5.37 13.66 7.44
C LEU A 122 4.28 14.57 8.02
N GLU A 123 4.17 14.63 9.35
CA GLU A 123 3.20 15.47 10.08
C GLU A 123 3.44 16.96 9.82
N GLN A 124 4.69 17.40 9.86
CA GLN A 124 5.07 18.80 9.61
C GLN A 124 4.79 19.23 8.16
N ALA A 125 5.05 18.38 7.19
CA ALA A 125 4.89 18.70 5.78
C ALA A 125 3.43 18.48 5.26
N GLU A 126 2.58 17.75 5.99
CA GLU A 126 1.23 17.37 5.57
C GLU A 126 0.40 18.53 5.05
N LYS A 127 0.42 19.67 5.76
CA LYS A 127 -0.39 20.84 5.41
C LYS A 127 -0.04 21.41 4.03
N ASP A 128 1.22 21.41 3.68
CA ASP A 128 1.69 21.94 2.39
C ASP A 128 1.39 20.96 1.26
N VAL A 129 1.58 19.66 1.49
CA VAL A 129 1.20 18.60 0.53
C VAL A 129 -0.31 18.66 0.25
N ARG A 130 -1.14 18.75 1.31
CA ARG A 130 -2.59 18.88 1.17
C ARG A 130 -2.98 20.09 0.34
N ARG A 131 -2.35 21.26 0.62
CA ARG A 131 -2.64 22.52 -0.10
C ARG A 131 -2.30 22.39 -1.57
N SER A 132 -1.12 21.84 -1.89
CA SER A 132 -0.67 21.63 -3.26
C SER A 132 -1.61 20.68 -4.02
N CYS A 133 -1.94 19.53 -3.47
CA CYS A 133 -2.84 18.57 -4.10
C CYS A 133 -4.26 19.11 -4.26
N ALA A 134 -4.79 19.85 -3.27
CA ALA A 134 -6.11 20.48 -3.35
C ALA A 134 -6.16 21.55 -4.44
N ALA A 135 -5.12 22.38 -4.57
CA ALA A 135 -5.04 23.38 -5.65
C ALA A 135 -5.00 22.72 -7.04
N ALA A 136 -4.25 21.61 -7.19
CA ALA A 136 -4.21 20.86 -8.45
C ALA A 136 -5.58 20.21 -8.76
N ARG A 137 -6.27 19.67 -7.76
CA ARG A 137 -7.64 19.13 -7.90
C ARG A 137 -8.62 20.22 -8.38
N ASP A 138 -8.60 21.37 -7.72
CA ASP A 138 -9.51 22.47 -8.03
C ASP A 138 -9.23 23.02 -9.44
N ALA A 139 -7.96 23.09 -9.84
CA ALA A 139 -7.59 23.46 -11.21
C ALA A 139 -8.04 22.42 -12.26
N ALA A 140 -8.04 21.13 -11.92
CA ALA A 140 -8.55 20.08 -12.78
C ALA A 140 -10.07 20.19 -12.97
N LEU A 141 -10.82 20.41 -11.89
CA LEU A 141 -12.28 20.56 -11.92
C LEU A 141 -12.71 21.83 -12.67
N ALA A 142 -11.92 22.90 -12.58
CA ALA A 142 -12.21 24.15 -13.28
C ALA A 142 -12.15 24.06 -14.82
N LYS A 143 -11.58 22.97 -15.38
CA LYS A 143 -11.56 22.74 -16.84
C LYS A 143 -12.92 22.34 -17.40
N ASP A 144 -13.80 21.79 -16.56
CA ASP A 144 -15.17 21.37 -16.89
C ASP A 144 -15.26 20.43 -18.12
N GLU A 145 -14.34 19.47 -18.21
CA GLU A 145 -14.26 18.49 -19.30
C GLU A 145 -14.99 17.16 -18.94
N GLY A 146 -15.96 17.19 -18.03
CA GLY A 146 -16.73 16.04 -17.60
C GLY A 146 -15.84 14.99 -16.91
N GLU A 147 -15.92 13.71 -17.34
CA GLU A 147 -15.19 12.59 -16.73
C GLU A 147 -13.66 12.78 -16.74
N ARG A 148 -13.12 13.50 -17.74
CA ARG A 148 -11.67 13.79 -17.81
C ARG A 148 -11.23 14.69 -16.66
N SER A 149 -12.00 15.73 -16.35
CA SER A 149 -11.72 16.60 -15.20
C SER A 149 -11.87 15.87 -13.87
N LEU A 150 -12.83 14.96 -13.75
CA LEU A 150 -13.02 14.14 -12.54
C LEU A 150 -11.84 13.19 -12.33
N LEU A 151 -11.39 12.50 -13.39
CA LEU A 151 -10.22 11.62 -13.29
C LEU A 151 -8.95 12.39 -12.96
N GLU A 152 -8.73 13.56 -13.58
CA GLU A 152 -7.57 14.39 -13.28
C GLU A 152 -7.59 14.91 -11.85
N ALA A 153 -8.75 15.28 -11.33
CA ALA A 153 -8.93 15.71 -9.94
C ALA A 153 -8.65 14.55 -8.96
N GLU A 154 -9.08 13.34 -9.29
CA GLU A 154 -8.74 12.13 -8.52
C GLU A 154 -7.23 11.89 -8.51
N LEU A 155 -6.59 11.93 -9.67
CA LEU A 155 -5.13 11.75 -9.81
C LEU A 155 -4.34 12.81 -9.03
N ALA A 156 -4.83 14.06 -9.01
CA ALA A 156 -4.20 15.16 -8.26
C ALA A 156 -4.20 14.93 -6.75
N MET A 157 -5.21 14.22 -6.20
CA MET A 157 -5.31 13.94 -4.78
C MET A 157 -4.53 12.69 -4.33
N ARG A 158 -4.15 11.80 -5.23
CA ARG A 158 -3.48 10.53 -4.89
C ARG A 158 -2.17 10.70 -4.12
N PRO A 159 -1.28 11.67 -4.42
CA PRO A 159 -0.08 11.89 -3.61
C PRO A 159 -0.39 12.22 -2.14
N TYR A 160 -1.44 13.02 -1.89
CA TYR A 160 -1.88 13.32 -0.53
C TYR A 160 -2.47 12.10 0.19
N LEU A 161 -3.26 11.28 -0.50
CA LEU A 161 -3.81 10.04 0.07
C LEU A 161 -2.69 9.06 0.45
N ARG A 162 -1.66 8.90 -0.41
CA ARG A 162 -0.46 8.10 -0.09
C ARG A 162 0.35 8.70 1.07
N TRP A 163 0.40 10.02 1.15
CA TRP A 163 1.04 10.69 2.30
C TRP A 163 0.35 10.34 3.61
N LEU A 164 -0.99 10.43 3.65
CA LEU A 164 -1.79 10.06 4.82
C LEU A 164 -1.67 8.57 5.16
N ALA A 165 -1.67 7.69 4.15
CA ALA A 165 -1.49 6.25 4.37
C ALA A 165 -0.13 5.94 5.00
N THR A 166 0.96 6.57 4.51
CA THR A 166 2.29 6.44 5.12
C THR A 166 2.32 6.99 6.54
N MET A 167 1.68 8.14 6.80
CA MET A 167 1.58 8.69 8.16
C MET A 167 0.82 7.74 9.10
N ALA A 168 -0.29 7.15 8.64
CA ALA A 168 -1.07 6.22 9.45
C ALA A 168 -0.27 4.97 9.81
N ASP A 169 0.47 4.43 8.85
CA ASP A 169 1.36 3.29 9.05
C ASP A 169 2.47 3.61 10.06
N LYS A 170 3.19 4.73 9.89
CA LYS A 170 4.24 5.14 10.84
C LYS A 170 3.69 5.47 12.23
N ALA A 171 2.50 6.07 12.33
CA ALA A 171 1.82 6.26 13.60
C ALA A 171 1.53 4.91 14.30
N LEU A 172 1.07 3.92 13.54
CA LEU A 172 0.80 2.57 14.04
C LEU A 172 2.09 1.90 14.56
N ILE A 173 3.16 1.90 13.76
CA ILE A 173 4.46 1.33 14.13
C ILE A 173 5.02 2.00 15.40
N CYS A 174 4.86 3.32 15.53
CA CYS A 174 5.30 4.09 16.71
C CYS A 174 4.36 3.93 17.92
N GLY A 175 3.33 3.08 17.86
CA GLY A 175 2.38 2.88 18.95
C GLY A 175 1.38 4.04 19.15
N ARG A 176 1.31 4.98 18.21
CA ARG A 176 0.42 6.16 18.23
C ARG A 176 -0.96 5.78 17.67
N ASN A 177 -1.57 4.72 18.21
CA ASN A 177 -2.76 4.06 17.64
C ASN A 177 -3.96 5.00 17.46
N ARG A 178 -4.25 5.90 18.41
CA ARG A 178 -5.34 6.88 18.27
C ARG A 178 -5.07 7.88 17.16
N GLN A 179 -3.81 8.33 17.03
CA GLN A 179 -3.40 9.23 15.97
C GLN A 179 -3.46 8.53 14.60
N CYS A 180 -3.09 7.24 14.51
CA CYS A 180 -3.30 6.42 13.32
C CYS A 180 -4.79 6.43 12.89
N LEU A 181 -5.72 6.20 13.81
CA LEU A 181 -7.16 6.23 13.51
C LEU A 181 -7.64 7.62 13.07
N ASP A 182 -7.14 8.69 13.66
CA ASP A 182 -7.47 10.07 13.22
C ASP A 182 -6.96 10.35 11.80
N ILE A 183 -5.77 9.87 11.45
CA ILE A 183 -5.22 9.99 10.10
C ILE A 183 -6.04 9.18 9.11
N CYS A 184 -6.38 7.91 9.44
CA CYS A 184 -7.24 7.07 8.62
C CYS A 184 -8.61 7.72 8.38
N ARG A 185 -9.22 8.33 9.41
CA ARG A 185 -10.48 9.05 9.26
C ARG A 185 -10.35 10.21 8.27
N ARG A 186 -9.29 11.02 8.35
CA ARG A 186 -9.03 12.12 7.40
C ARG A 186 -8.83 11.63 5.97
N ALA A 187 -8.13 10.50 5.80
CA ALA A 187 -7.96 9.87 4.49
C ALA A 187 -9.31 9.42 3.90
N LEU A 188 -10.17 8.80 4.72
CA LEU A 188 -11.50 8.35 4.32
C LEU A 188 -12.51 9.50 4.11
N GLU A 189 -12.29 10.66 4.71
CA GLU A 189 -13.02 11.89 4.40
C GLU A 189 -12.59 12.51 3.07
N ALA A 190 -11.30 12.43 2.75
CA ALA A 190 -10.76 12.91 1.48
C ALA A 190 -11.09 11.96 0.31
N ASP A 191 -11.11 10.65 0.55
CA ASP A 191 -11.51 9.62 -0.40
C ASP A 191 -12.38 8.54 0.28
N PRO A 192 -13.71 8.64 0.15
CA PRO A 192 -14.64 7.66 0.72
C PRO A 192 -14.50 6.24 0.18
N ASN A 193 -13.85 6.06 -0.99
CA ASN A 193 -13.62 4.76 -1.62
C ASN A 193 -12.35 4.07 -1.11
N ASP A 194 -11.58 4.75 -0.24
CA ASP A 194 -10.38 4.20 0.38
C ASP A 194 -9.34 3.68 -0.66
N ALA A 195 -9.03 4.49 -1.65
CA ALA A 195 -8.04 4.14 -2.68
C ALA A 195 -6.62 3.91 -2.10
N ALA A 196 -6.33 4.48 -0.93
CA ALA A 196 -5.08 4.31 -0.23
C ALA A 196 -5.08 3.13 0.77
N ASP A 197 -6.18 2.39 0.86
CA ASP A 197 -6.33 1.18 1.68
C ASP A 197 -6.05 1.40 3.20
N VAL A 198 -6.32 2.61 3.72
CA VAL A 198 -6.04 2.95 5.13
C VAL A 198 -6.89 2.14 6.12
N ARG A 199 -7.97 1.47 5.67
CA ARG A 199 -8.76 0.54 6.46
C ARG A 199 -7.93 -0.57 7.08
N PHE A 200 -6.83 -0.98 6.45
CA PHE A 200 -5.96 -2.05 6.94
C PHE A 200 -5.16 -1.59 8.17
N SER A 201 -4.51 -0.42 8.11
CA SER A 201 -3.86 0.18 9.29
C SER A 201 -4.87 0.47 10.40
N ALA A 202 -6.09 0.93 10.04
CA ALA A 202 -7.15 1.16 11.02
C ALA A 202 -7.59 -0.14 11.72
N ALA A 203 -7.68 -1.28 11.01
CA ALA A 203 -8.02 -2.56 11.62
C ALA A 203 -7.00 -2.97 12.70
N LEU A 204 -5.71 -2.85 12.39
CA LEU A 204 -4.63 -3.16 13.33
C LEU A 204 -4.63 -2.17 14.53
N ALA A 205 -4.88 -0.88 14.28
CA ALA A 205 -4.96 0.12 15.34
C ALA A 205 -6.15 -0.13 16.28
N TYR A 206 -7.33 -0.52 15.76
CA TYR A 206 -8.46 -0.93 16.60
C TYR A 206 -8.14 -2.17 17.45
N ALA A 207 -7.43 -3.15 16.88
CA ALA A 207 -6.98 -4.32 17.65
C ALA A 207 -6.01 -3.91 18.78
N LYS A 208 -5.05 -3.00 18.50
CA LYS A 208 -4.13 -2.45 19.52
C LYS A 208 -4.84 -1.71 20.65
N LEU A 209 -5.97 -1.07 20.35
CA LEU A 209 -6.79 -0.35 21.32
C LEU A 209 -7.87 -1.23 21.98
N GLU A 210 -7.96 -2.50 21.62
CA GLU A 210 -9.00 -3.45 22.03
C GLU A 210 -10.43 -2.96 21.75
N ASP A 211 -10.59 -2.11 20.70
CA ASP A 211 -11.86 -1.53 20.29
C ASP A 211 -12.61 -2.43 19.28
N ALA A 212 -13.38 -3.39 19.82
CA ALA A 212 -14.20 -4.28 18.99
C ALA A 212 -15.30 -3.53 18.23
N ALA A 213 -15.89 -2.50 18.82
CA ALA A 213 -16.98 -1.76 18.20
C ALA A 213 -16.47 -0.95 16.98
N GLY A 214 -15.29 -0.33 17.11
CA GLY A 214 -14.60 0.34 16.02
C GLY A 214 -14.22 -0.63 14.89
N LEU A 215 -13.70 -1.81 15.22
CA LEU A 215 -13.36 -2.84 14.23
C LEU A 215 -14.61 -3.36 13.49
N ASP A 216 -15.75 -3.54 14.18
CA ASP A 216 -17.00 -3.96 13.57
C ASP A 216 -17.59 -2.87 12.66
N ALA A 217 -17.52 -1.61 13.06
CA ALA A 217 -17.95 -0.48 12.23
C ALA A 217 -17.07 -0.37 10.96
N LEU A 218 -15.76 -0.55 11.10
CA LEU A 218 -14.84 -0.58 9.98
C LEU A 218 -15.15 -1.71 9.00
N ALA A 219 -15.40 -2.92 9.50
CA ALA A 219 -15.75 -4.08 8.66
C ALA A 219 -17.05 -3.85 7.86
N LYS A 220 -18.09 -3.27 8.51
CA LYS A 220 -19.34 -2.90 7.84
C LYS A 220 -19.11 -1.87 6.73
N ARG A 221 -18.29 -0.86 6.98
CA ARG A 221 -17.92 0.14 5.97
C ARG A 221 -17.16 -0.51 4.81
N SER A 222 -16.16 -1.35 5.10
CA SER A 222 -15.35 -2.03 4.09
C SER A 222 -16.19 -2.87 3.14
N ALA A 223 -17.25 -3.51 3.64
CA ALA A 223 -18.19 -4.29 2.82
C ALA A 223 -18.99 -3.45 1.81
N THR A 224 -19.06 -2.14 1.98
CA THR A 224 -19.82 -1.21 1.10
C THR A 224 -18.93 -0.43 0.13
N LEU A 225 -17.62 -0.61 0.17
CA LEU A 225 -16.69 0.10 -0.71
C LEU A 225 -16.89 -0.28 -2.17
N GLY A 226 -16.93 0.71 -3.05
CA GLY A 226 -17.05 0.56 -4.50
C GLY A 226 -15.74 0.23 -5.22
N VAL A 227 -14.77 -0.39 -4.55
CA VAL A 227 -13.44 -0.67 -5.12
C VAL A 227 -13.47 -1.90 -6.04
N PRO A 228 -12.74 -1.90 -7.17
CA PRO A 228 -12.74 -3.00 -8.13
C PRO A 228 -12.25 -4.35 -7.57
N ARG A 229 -11.45 -4.33 -6.52
CA ARG A 229 -10.88 -5.53 -5.85
C ARG A 229 -11.41 -5.65 -4.43
N ARG A 230 -12.72 -5.64 -4.28
CA ARG A 230 -13.35 -5.85 -2.99
C ARG A 230 -13.28 -7.33 -2.60
N HIS A 231 -12.95 -7.58 -1.36
CA HIS A 231 -13.08 -8.90 -0.75
C HIS A 231 -14.57 -9.25 -0.57
N GLU A 232 -14.93 -10.48 -0.86
CA GLU A 232 -16.30 -10.98 -0.64
C GLU A 232 -16.59 -11.21 0.85
N GLY A 233 -15.53 -11.40 1.66
CA GLY A 233 -15.56 -11.60 3.10
C GLY A 233 -14.50 -10.75 3.81
N PRO A 234 -14.18 -11.06 5.07
CA PRO A 234 -13.10 -10.41 5.80
C PRO A 234 -11.75 -10.63 5.10
N ASP A 235 -10.97 -9.57 4.94
CA ASP A 235 -9.59 -9.64 4.47
C ASP A 235 -8.62 -10.12 5.57
N ALA A 236 -7.36 -10.35 5.21
CA ALA A 236 -6.34 -10.84 6.13
C ALA A 236 -6.15 -9.91 7.35
N TRP A 237 -6.12 -8.59 7.14
CA TRP A 237 -5.95 -7.62 8.23
C TRP A 237 -7.10 -7.66 9.22
N GLN A 238 -8.35 -7.77 8.73
CA GLN A 238 -9.53 -7.91 9.59
C GLN A 238 -9.50 -9.21 10.38
N LEU A 239 -9.14 -10.33 9.75
CA LEU A 239 -9.04 -11.62 10.43
C LEU A 239 -7.93 -11.62 11.49
N ILE A 240 -6.75 -11.08 11.19
CA ILE A 240 -5.64 -10.92 12.12
C ILE A 240 -6.03 -9.99 13.28
N ALA A 241 -6.66 -8.85 12.99
CA ALA A 241 -7.11 -7.92 14.02
C ALA A 241 -8.14 -8.56 14.98
N ARG A 242 -9.12 -9.29 14.45
CA ARG A 242 -10.12 -10.01 15.25
C ARG A 242 -9.47 -11.13 16.07
N MET A 243 -8.55 -11.89 15.48
CA MET A 243 -7.78 -12.91 16.17
C MET A 243 -6.98 -12.33 17.34
N SER A 244 -6.31 -11.19 17.12
CA SER A 244 -5.56 -10.47 18.15
C SER A 244 -6.48 -10.04 19.29
N LEU A 245 -7.61 -9.44 18.97
CA LEU A 245 -8.60 -8.97 19.95
C LEU A 245 -9.18 -10.11 20.78
N ALA A 246 -9.52 -11.24 20.15
CA ALA A 246 -9.99 -12.42 20.85
C ALA A 246 -8.89 -13.03 21.76
N HIS A 247 -7.65 -13.06 21.26
CA HIS A 247 -6.52 -13.57 22.01
C HIS A 247 -6.22 -12.72 23.27
N SER A 248 -6.24 -11.37 23.16
CA SER A 248 -6.00 -10.47 24.30
C SER A 248 -7.08 -10.59 25.38
N ARG A 249 -8.31 -10.91 24.98
CA ARG A 249 -9.45 -11.19 25.88
C ARG A 249 -9.47 -12.61 26.44
N CYS A 250 -8.47 -13.41 26.15
CA CYS A 250 -8.40 -14.83 26.52
C CYS A 250 -9.52 -15.70 25.89
N ASP A 251 -10.24 -15.23 24.88
CA ASP A 251 -11.19 -16.02 24.10
C ASP A 251 -10.44 -16.84 23.04
N LYS A 252 -9.86 -17.96 23.51
CA LYS A 252 -9.04 -18.83 22.64
C LYS A 252 -9.86 -19.54 21.58
N ASP A 253 -11.15 -19.76 21.81
CA ASP A 253 -12.04 -20.39 20.84
C ASP A 253 -12.33 -19.44 19.67
N ASP A 254 -12.61 -18.17 19.93
CA ASP A 254 -12.78 -17.19 18.88
C ASP A 254 -11.46 -16.94 18.14
N ALA A 255 -10.35 -16.74 18.85
CA ALA A 255 -9.05 -16.59 18.23
C ALA A 255 -8.73 -17.75 17.27
N LEU A 256 -9.04 -18.99 17.66
CA LEU A 256 -8.85 -20.18 16.83
C LEU A 256 -9.82 -20.22 15.63
N ARG A 257 -11.06 -19.71 15.77
CA ARG A 257 -11.99 -19.56 14.64
C ARG A 257 -11.43 -18.60 13.59
N GLN A 258 -10.90 -17.45 14.00
CA GLN A 258 -10.31 -16.46 13.08
C GLN A 258 -9.06 -17.04 12.38
N LEU A 259 -8.21 -17.76 13.11
CA LEU A 259 -7.06 -18.46 12.52
C LEU A 259 -7.49 -19.49 11.47
N ARG A 260 -8.50 -20.32 11.77
CA ARG A 260 -9.02 -21.27 10.79
C ARG A 260 -9.61 -20.58 9.56
N ALA A 261 -10.22 -19.42 9.72
CA ALA A 261 -10.72 -18.63 8.59
C ALA A 261 -9.56 -18.14 7.70
N LEU A 262 -8.43 -17.71 8.28
CA LEU A 262 -7.21 -17.39 7.52
C LEU A 262 -6.68 -18.60 6.75
N LEU A 263 -6.52 -19.74 7.42
CA LEU A 263 -6.03 -20.99 6.80
C LEU A 263 -6.94 -21.49 5.67
N ALA A 264 -8.24 -21.21 5.75
CA ALA A 264 -9.19 -21.60 4.71
C ALA A 264 -9.25 -20.63 3.53
N ALA A 265 -8.96 -19.34 3.76
CA ALA A 265 -9.09 -18.28 2.76
C ALA A 265 -7.82 -18.05 1.92
N TYR A 266 -6.66 -18.38 2.46
CA TYR A 266 -5.37 -18.04 1.85
C TYR A 266 -4.53 -19.29 1.58
N PRO A 267 -3.91 -19.41 0.38
CA PRO A 267 -2.94 -20.48 0.10
C PRO A 267 -1.69 -20.28 0.97
N HIS A 268 -1.01 -21.37 1.34
CA HIS A 268 0.21 -21.40 2.15
C HIS A 268 0.14 -20.57 3.44
N ALA A 269 -1.08 -20.50 4.01
CA ALA A 269 -1.35 -19.64 5.16
C ALA A 269 -0.63 -20.10 6.44
N ALA A 270 -0.52 -21.41 6.67
CA ALA A 270 0.19 -21.90 7.84
C ALA A 270 1.69 -21.60 7.74
N ALA A 271 2.29 -21.80 6.58
CA ALA A 271 3.70 -21.48 6.31
C ALA A 271 3.98 -19.99 6.54
N THR A 272 3.15 -19.09 5.98
CA THR A 272 3.25 -17.65 6.16
C THR A 272 3.11 -17.23 7.63
N LEU A 273 2.12 -17.77 8.36
CA LEU A 273 1.89 -17.44 9.76
C LEU A 273 2.93 -18.04 10.71
N VAL A 274 3.60 -19.12 10.32
CA VAL A 274 4.75 -19.66 11.06
C VAL A 274 6.00 -18.84 10.76
N SER A 275 6.23 -18.43 9.52
CA SER A 275 7.37 -17.61 9.14
C SER A 275 7.32 -16.23 9.80
N GLN A 276 6.17 -15.55 9.75
CA GLN A 276 6.00 -14.14 10.19
C GLN A 276 7.09 -13.25 9.63
N ARG A 277 7.39 -13.42 8.32
CA ARG A 277 8.44 -12.68 7.65
C ARG A 277 8.08 -11.19 7.62
N GLU A 278 9.03 -10.37 8.04
CA GLU A 278 8.97 -8.93 7.83
C GLU A 278 9.44 -8.60 6.42
N LEU A 279 8.62 -7.90 5.67
CA LEU A 279 9.05 -7.28 4.42
C LEU A 279 9.79 -5.98 4.75
N PRO A 280 10.77 -5.59 3.94
CA PRO A 280 11.34 -4.26 4.03
C PRO A 280 10.23 -3.21 4.03
N ASP A 281 10.39 -2.19 4.86
CA ASP A 281 9.40 -1.13 4.97
C ASP A 281 9.27 -0.41 3.63
N GLY A 282 8.24 -0.80 2.88
CA GLY A 282 7.96 -0.27 1.56
C GLY A 282 7.69 1.22 1.61
N VAL A 283 8.12 1.90 0.60
CA VAL A 283 7.94 3.35 0.48
C VAL A 283 6.50 3.70 0.14
N PHE A 284 5.78 2.78 -0.50
CA PHE A 284 4.33 2.80 -0.66
C PHE A 284 3.71 1.77 0.27
N CYS A 285 2.75 2.18 1.07
CA CYS A 285 2.22 1.39 2.16
C CYS A 285 1.58 0.07 1.72
N ARG A 286 1.22 -0.11 0.45
CA ARG A 286 0.56 -1.34 0.01
C ARG A 286 0.81 -1.64 -1.45
N LEU A 287 1.31 -2.84 -1.68
CA LEU A 287 1.51 -3.38 -3.00
C LEU A 287 0.17 -3.79 -3.64
N ALA A 288 0.10 -3.69 -4.96
CA ALA A 288 -1.05 -4.17 -5.71
C ALA A 288 -0.98 -5.70 -5.82
N VAL A 289 -1.43 -6.39 -4.78
CA VAL A 289 -1.52 -7.85 -4.75
C VAL A 289 -2.96 -8.33 -4.97
N PRO A 290 -3.17 -9.50 -5.56
CA PRO A 290 -4.53 -10.05 -5.73
C PRO A 290 -5.18 -10.34 -4.38
N PRO A 291 -6.50 -10.06 -4.21
CA PRO A 291 -7.23 -10.45 -3.02
C PRO A 291 -7.18 -11.97 -2.81
N TYR A 292 -7.06 -12.40 -1.57
CA TYR A 292 -6.96 -13.80 -1.13
C TYR A 292 -5.77 -14.57 -1.72
N SER A 293 -4.72 -13.86 -2.17
CA SER A 293 -3.46 -14.48 -2.59
C SER A 293 -2.53 -14.73 -1.40
N GLU A 294 -1.54 -15.57 -1.58
CA GLU A 294 -0.43 -15.75 -0.64
C GLU A 294 0.30 -14.42 -0.39
N ASP A 295 0.57 -13.65 -1.46
CA ASP A 295 1.24 -12.35 -1.37
C ASP A 295 0.45 -11.37 -0.48
N GLU A 296 -0.89 -11.38 -0.56
CA GLU A 296 -1.71 -10.55 0.32
C GLU A 296 -1.53 -10.94 1.80
N LEU A 297 -1.51 -12.24 2.11
CA LEU A 297 -1.31 -12.69 3.48
C LEU A 297 0.11 -12.39 3.97
N ILE A 298 1.14 -12.50 3.12
CA ILE A 298 2.52 -12.11 3.45
C ILE A 298 2.57 -10.62 3.81
N VAL A 299 1.96 -9.75 3.00
CA VAL A 299 1.90 -8.31 3.28
C VAL A 299 1.16 -8.03 4.58
N ALA A 300 -0.04 -8.64 4.77
CA ALA A 300 -0.82 -8.45 5.99
C ALA A 300 -0.10 -8.94 7.25
N THR A 301 0.61 -10.07 7.16
CA THR A 301 1.39 -10.64 8.27
C THR A 301 2.58 -9.73 8.62
N SER A 302 3.26 -9.20 7.60
CA SER A 302 4.35 -8.22 7.79
C SER A 302 3.86 -6.94 8.47
N GLU A 303 2.76 -6.36 8.02
CA GLU A 303 2.18 -5.15 8.65
C GLU A 303 1.65 -5.44 10.06
N ALA A 304 1.19 -6.68 10.32
CA ALA A 304 0.71 -7.11 11.63
C ALA A 304 1.82 -7.44 12.64
N THR A 305 3.10 -7.22 12.33
CA THR A 305 4.22 -7.37 13.29
C THR A 305 4.01 -6.53 14.55
N VAL A 306 3.35 -5.37 14.42
CA VAL A 306 2.92 -4.53 15.56
C VAL A 306 2.04 -5.27 16.57
N LEU A 307 1.34 -6.35 16.16
CA LEU A 307 0.56 -7.24 17.00
C LEU A 307 1.33 -8.51 17.37
N PHE A 308 2.00 -9.13 16.41
CA PHE A 308 2.69 -10.42 16.59
C PHE A 308 3.94 -10.32 17.43
N GLN A 309 4.62 -9.18 17.41
CA GLN A 309 5.86 -8.94 18.16
C GLN A 309 5.66 -8.13 19.44
N GLU A 310 4.43 -7.81 19.81
CA GLU A 310 4.15 -7.07 21.04
C GLU A 310 4.63 -7.85 22.27
N GLY A 311 5.54 -7.22 23.03
CA GLY A 311 6.19 -7.89 24.15
C GLY A 311 7.13 -9.05 23.74
N ARG A 312 7.75 -8.90 22.55
CA ARG A 312 8.64 -9.95 21.99
C ARG A 312 9.71 -10.42 22.95
N ASP A 313 9.92 -11.72 22.93
CA ASP A 313 11.00 -12.40 23.64
C ASP A 313 12.32 -12.41 22.84
N SER A 314 13.29 -13.18 23.31
CA SER A 314 14.59 -13.38 22.62
C SER A 314 14.46 -14.04 21.25
N HIS A 315 13.32 -14.62 20.91
CA HIS A 315 13.03 -15.23 19.61
C HIS A 315 12.30 -14.27 18.65
N GLY A 316 12.08 -13.02 19.07
CA GLY A 316 11.48 -11.98 18.24
C GLY A 316 9.96 -12.04 18.13
N ARG A 317 9.27 -12.94 18.88
CA ARG A 317 7.81 -13.08 18.86
C ARG A 317 7.20 -12.69 20.19
N GLY A 318 6.11 -11.95 20.13
CA GLY A 318 5.24 -11.72 21.27
C GLY A 318 4.32 -12.92 21.56
N ALA A 319 3.50 -12.78 22.58
CA ALA A 319 2.57 -13.83 23.00
C ALA A 319 1.62 -14.28 21.89
N LEU A 320 1.04 -13.34 21.14
CA LEU A 320 0.18 -13.63 20.00
C LEU A 320 0.94 -14.33 18.88
N GLY A 321 2.10 -13.80 18.47
CA GLY A 321 2.90 -14.35 17.37
C GLY A 321 3.33 -15.79 17.65
N SER A 322 3.77 -16.08 18.89
CA SER A 322 4.14 -17.43 19.32
C SER A 322 2.93 -18.37 19.32
N TRP A 323 1.78 -17.91 19.81
CA TRP A 323 0.54 -18.69 19.82
C TRP A 323 0.07 -19.00 18.38
N VAL A 324 0.06 -18.00 17.50
CA VAL A 324 -0.34 -18.16 16.08
C VAL A 324 0.56 -19.18 15.39
N ALA A 325 1.87 -19.06 15.53
CA ALA A 325 2.82 -19.97 14.90
C ALA A 325 2.61 -21.42 15.37
N ALA A 326 2.43 -21.63 16.70
CA ALA A 326 2.19 -22.95 17.27
C ALA A 326 0.86 -23.56 16.79
N GLN A 327 -0.21 -22.76 16.72
CA GLN A 327 -1.52 -23.25 16.25
C GLN A 327 -1.52 -23.51 14.74
N ALA A 328 -0.93 -22.64 13.91
CA ALA A 328 -0.80 -22.84 12.47
C ALA A 328 -0.02 -24.12 12.14
N GLN A 329 1.13 -24.33 12.79
CA GLN A 329 1.93 -25.55 12.67
C GLN A 329 1.13 -26.82 13.05
N ARG A 330 0.26 -26.72 14.05
CA ARG A 330 -0.58 -27.85 14.51
C ARG A 330 -1.72 -28.14 13.55
N LEU A 331 -2.33 -27.10 12.96
CA LEU A 331 -3.51 -27.23 12.10
C LEU A 331 -3.16 -27.68 10.70
N ASP A 332 -2.05 -27.18 10.14
CA ASP A 332 -1.55 -27.58 8.83
C ASP A 332 -0.02 -27.80 8.85
N PRO A 333 0.43 -28.96 9.39
CA PRO A 333 1.86 -29.28 9.45
C PRO A 333 2.47 -29.57 8.08
N ARG A 334 1.66 -29.90 7.04
CA ARG A 334 2.16 -30.19 5.68
C ARG A 334 2.61 -28.93 4.98
N ASP A 335 1.76 -27.90 4.99
CA ASP A 335 2.08 -26.59 4.43
C ASP A 335 3.38 -26.00 5.03
N VAL A 336 3.54 -26.14 6.35
CA VAL A 336 4.78 -25.69 7.04
C VAL A 336 6.00 -26.54 6.69
N ALA A 337 5.83 -27.83 6.40
CA ALA A 337 6.94 -28.70 6.00
C ALA A 337 7.44 -28.39 4.59
N GLU A 338 6.55 -28.02 3.67
CA GLU A 338 6.90 -27.62 2.30
C GLU A 338 7.78 -26.37 2.31
N LEU A 339 7.45 -25.36 3.12
CA LEU A 339 8.29 -24.16 3.28
C LEU A 339 9.73 -24.49 3.72
N ARG A 340 9.91 -25.47 4.62
CA ARG A 340 11.24 -25.86 5.11
C ARG A 340 12.06 -26.64 4.06
N ALA A 341 11.38 -27.36 3.17
CA ALA A 341 12.04 -28.06 2.08
C ALA A 341 12.56 -27.08 1.02
N ASP A 342 11.77 -26.06 0.67
CA ASP A 342 12.14 -25.02 -0.30
C ASP A 342 13.16 -24.00 0.25
N GLY A 343 13.18 -23.78 1.58
CA GLY A 343 14.12 -22.86 2.25
C GLY A 343 15.48 -23.46 2.61
N GLY A 344 15.64 -24.76 2.46
CA GLY A 344 16.89 -25.46 2.76
C GLY A 344 18.00 -25.36 1.69
N ASP A 345 17.68 -24.78 0.53
CA ASP A 345 18.59 -24.61 -0.62
C ASP A 345 18.81 -23.13 -1.03
N ARG A 346 18.47 -22.16 -0.15
CA ARG A 346 18.70 -20.73 -0.41
C ARG A 346 19.46 -20.03 0.70
#